data_c4fb708044ae2db94d4a69f8bb5347e7
#
_entry.id   c4fb708044ae2db94d4a69f8bb5347e7
#
_cell.length_a   1.000
_cell.length_b   1.000
_cell.length_c   1.000
_cell.angle_alpha   90.00
_cell.angle_beta   90.00
_cell.angle_gamma   90.00
#
_symmetry.space_group_name_H-M   'P 1'
#
loop_
_entity.id
_entity.type
_entity.pdbx_description
1 polymer ?
#
loop_
_entity_poly.entity_id
_entity_poly.type
_entity_poly.pdbx_seq_one_letter_code
_entity_poly.pdbx_strand_id
1 'polypeptide(L)'
;MTSAALGDAAARVVTSVGHGNLTAEHFGDLLTGAGIERLVDIRRYPGSRKFPWFGSDAMSEWLPGVGVDYVVLPQLGGRRRPVAGSPNTAWRVEQFAAYADHMATAEFSEGVDELLGLADRPLAMMCSE
;
A
#
# COMPACT_ATOMS: atom_id res chain seq x y z
N MET A 1 -4.12 -25.23 5.63
CA MET A 1 -4.72 -24.83 5.41
C MET A 1 -5.32 -24.85 4.85
N THR A 2 -5.62 -24.86 4.73
CA THR A 2 -6.17 -24.75 4.23
C THR A 2 -6.55 -24.44 3.69
N SER A 3 -6.82 -24.35 3.60
CA SER A 3 -7.49 -23.97 2.94
C SER A 3 -7.55 -23.66 1.84
N ALA A 4 -7.94 -24.46 1.32
CA ALA A 4 -7.52 -24.14 0.06
C ALA A 4 -8.61 -23.54 -0.72
N ALA A 5 -9.65 -24.20 -1.02
CA ALA A 5 -10.70 -23.59 -1.79
C ALA A 5 -11.32 -22.45 -1.02
N LEU A 6 -11.71 -22.72 0.17
CA LEU A 6 -12.14 -21.66 1.07
C LEU A 6 -11.03 -20.68 1.26
N GLY A 7 -9.83 -21.23 1.34
CA GLY A 7 -8.65 -20.43 1.53
C GLY A 7 -8.39 -19.47 0.40
N ASP A 8 -8.80 -19.79 -0.80
CA ASP A 8 -8.55 -18.91 -1.93
C ASP A 8 -9.15 -17.53 -1.71
N ALA A 9 -10.41 -17.48 -1.32
CA ALA A 9 -11.04 -16.20 -1.03
C ALA A 9 -10.51 -15.60 0.26
N ALA A 10 -10.37 -16.42 1.30
CA ALA A 10 -9.89 -15.93 2.59
C ALA A 10 -8.42 -15.52 2.55
N ALA A 11 -7.61 -16.18 1.72
CA ALA A 11 -6.20 -15.85 1.59
C ALA A 11 -5.96 -14.51 0.92
N ARG A 12 -6.98 -13.93 0.30
CA ARG A 12 -6.86 -12.63 -0.37
C ARG A 12 -7.24 -11.48 0.55
N VAL A 13 -6.93 -11.62 1.82
CA VAL A 13 -7.10 -10.53 2.77
C VAL A 13 -5.92 -9.59 2.66
N VAL A 14 -6.23 -8.32 2.48
CA VAL A 14 -5.24 -7.26 2.44
C VAL A 14 -5.34 -6.48 3.74
N THR A 15 -4.24 -6.46 4.49
CA THR A 15 -4.16 -5.72 5.74
C THR A 15 -3.58 -4.33 5.43
N SER A 16 -4.09 -3.30 6.05
CA SER A 16 -3.49 -1.97 5.90
C SER A 16 -2.60 -1.67 7.11
N VAL A 17 -1.54 -0.92 6.87
CA VAL A 17 -0.58 -0.57 7.91
C VAL A 17 -0.01 0.81 7.62
N GLY A 18 0.29 1.55 8.68
CA GLY A 18 1.01 2.81 8.60
C GLY A 18 2.31 2.71 9.37
N HIS A 19 3.34 3.41 8.89
CA HIS A 19 4.64 3.35 9.56
C HIS A 19 4.73 4.30 10.76
N GLY A 20 3.90 5.37 10.77
CA GLY A 20 3.95 6.35 11.86
C GLY A 20 5.36 6.88 12.06
N ASN A 21 5.77 6.95 13.31
CA ASN A 21 7.12 7.36 13.70
C ASN A 21 7.95 6.19 14.24
N LEU A 22 7.64 4.97 13.83
CA LEU A 22 8.37 3.80 14.28
C LEU A 22 9.80 3.79 13.73
N THR A 23 10.66 3.02 14.38
CA THR A 23 11.97 2.71 13.83
C THR A 23 11.82 1.61 12.77
N ALA A 24 12.81 1.45 11.91
CA ALA A 24 12.81 0.35 10.94
C ALA A 24 12.70 -1.00 11.65
N GLU A 25 13.40 -1.17 12.76
CA GLU A 25 13.38 -2.40 13.54
C GLU A 25 11.98 -2.69 14.07
N HIS A 26 11.33 -1.71 14.70
CA HIS A 26 10.00 -1.89 15.25
C HIS A 26 8.97 -2.16 14.15
N PHE A 27 9.08 -1.49 13.03
CA PHE A 27 8.17 -1.71 11.92
C PHE A 27 8.35 -3.11 11.33
N GLY A 28 9.59 -3.55 11.18
CA GLY A 28 9.89 -4.91 10.74
C GLY A 28 9.31 -5.95 11.68
N ASP A 29 9.47 -5.74 13.00
CA ASP A 29 8.90 -6.64 14.00
C ASP A 29 7.38 -6.67 13.94
N LEU A 30 6.75 -5.53 13.71
CA LEU A 30 5.31 -5.44 13.55
C LEU A 30 4.84 -6.30 12.38
N LEU A 31 5.50 -6.18 11.25
CA LEU A 31 5.13 -6.94 10.04
C LEU A 31 5.33 -8.43 10.24
N THR A 32 6.50 -8.84 10.74
CA THR A 32 6.80 -10.26 10.92
C THR A 32 5.93 -10.86 12.03
N GLY A 33 5.67 -10.12 13.10
CA GLY A 33 4.80 -10.57 14.17
C GLY A 33 3.36 -10.75 13.73
N ALA A 34 2.93 -10.03 12.72
CA ALA A 34 1.59 -10.20 12.12
C ALA A 34 1.58 -11.24 11.00
N GLY A 35 2.70 -11.90 10.73
CA GLY A 35 2.78 -12.90 9.68
C GLY A 35 2.81 -12.34 8.26
N ILE A 36 3.11 -11.06 8.11
CA ILE A 36 3.15 -10.42 6.80
C ILE A 36 4.41 -10.85 6.05
N GLU A 37 4.25 -11.30 4.81
CA GLU A 37 5.34 -11.74 3.97
C GLU A 37 5.61 -10.79 2.81
N ARG A 38 4.70 -9.86 2.55
CA ARG A 38 4.83 -8.90 1.46
C ARG A 38 4.25 -7.56 1.88
N LEU A 39 5.03 -6.51 1.70
CA LEU A 39 4.57 -5.14 1.95
C LEU A 39 4.41 -4.45 0.59
N VAL A 40 3.22 -3.96 0.32
CA VAL A 40 2.93 -3.18 -0.88
C VAL A 40 2.82 -1.72 -0.49
N ASP A 41 3.75 -0.93 -0.99
CA ASP A 41 3.82 0.50 -0.73
C ASP A 41 3.01 1.20 -1.82
N ILE A 42 1.89 1.78 -1.43
CA ILE A 42 1.01 2.44 -2.39
C ILE A 42 1.22 3.95 -2.45
N ARG A 43 2.21 4.48 -1.71
CA ARG A 43 2.47 5.92 -1.74
C ARG A 43 2.86 6.36 -3.14
N ARG A 44 2.23 7.42 -3.63
CA ARG A 44 2.57 7.96 -4.95
C ARG A 44 4.00 8.49 -4.97
N TYR A 45 4.42 9.09 -3.86
CA TYR A 45 5.77 9.62 -3.68
C TYR A 45 6.40 8.92 -2.48
N PRO A 46 6.99 7.75 -2.68
CA PRO A 46 7.46 6.91 -1.57
C PRO A 46 8.82 7.35 -1.02
N GLY A 47 8.93 8.62 -0.69
CA GLY A 47 10.08 9.17 -0.01
C GLY A 47 9.68 9.66 1.37
N SER A 48 10.64 9.78 2.27
CA SER A 48 10.38 10.33 3.58
C SER A 48 11.61 11.11 4.05
N ARG A 49 11.44 12.41 4.25
CA ARG A 49 12.51 13.24 4.78
C ARG A 49 12.65 13.08 6.28
N LYS A 50 11.52 12.95 6.96
CA LYS A 50 11.47 12.86 8.41
C LYS A 50 11.92 11.50 8.91
N PHE A 51 11.58 10.46 8.16
CA PHE A 51 11.91 9.08 8.50
C PHE A 51 12.59 8.40 7.30
N PRO A 52 13.88 8.70 7.05
CA PRO A 52 14.55 8.22 5.84
C PRO A 52 14.51 6.70 5.65
N TRP A 53 14.45 5.95 6.75
CA TRP A 53 14.39 4.48 6.67
C TRP A 53 13.06 3.99 6.09
N PHE A 54 12.07 4.84 5.96
CA PHE A 54 10.80 4.53 5.31
C PHE A 54 10.73 5.03 3.87
N GLY A 55 11.82 5.57 3.33
CA GLY A 55 11.91 5.84 1.90
C GLY A 55 11.97 4.54 1.12
N SER A 56 11.49 4.54 -0.13
CA SER A 56 11.42 3.32 -0.92
C SER A 56 12.78 2.68 -1.14
N ASP A 57 13.81 3.49 -1.37
CA ASP A 57 15.16 2.96 -1.57
C ASP A 57 15.66 2.22 -0.32
N ALA A 58 15.46 2.83 0.85
CA ALA A 58 15.87 2.21 2.10
C ALA A 58 15.07 0.94 2.36
N MET A 59 13.75 0.99 2.19
CA MET A 59 12.89 -0.17 2.45
C MET A 59 13.20 -1.34 1.52
N SER A 60 13.55 -1.07 0.27
CA SER A 60 13.93 -2.13 -0.66
C SER A 60 15.21 -2.83 -0.24
N GLU A 61 16.02 -2.21 0.60
CA GLU A 61 17.24 -2.81 1.12
C GLU A 61 17.01 -3.60 2.40
N TRP A 62 16.26 -3.04 3.36
CA TRP A 62 16.19 -3.68 4.67
C TRP A 62 15.02 -4.66 4.83
N LEU A 63 13.90 -4.48 4.12
CA LEU A 63 12.76 -5.38 4.26
C LEU A 63 13.07 -6.83 3.86
N PRO A 64 13.77 -7.08 2.74
CA PRO A 64 14.13 -8.46 2.42
C PRO A 64 14.98 -9.12 3.51
N GLY A 65 15.77 -8.34 4.23
CA GLY A 65 16.60 -8.83 5.33
C GLY A 65 15.79 -9.37 6.50
N VAL A 66 14.53 -8.97 6.64
CA VAL A 66 13.63 -9.51 7.67
C VAL A 66 12.60 -10.47 7.08
N GLY A 67 12.77 -10.87 5.82
CA GLY A 67 11.91 -11.85 5.19
C GLY A 67 10.62 -11.29 4.62
N VAL A 68 10.58 -10.00 4.32
CA VAL A 68 9.39 -9.34 3.77
C VAL A 68 9.69 -8.81 2.37
N ASP A 69 8.94 -9.25 1.38
CA ASP A 69 9.05 -8.69 0.03
C ASP A 69 8.51 -7.27 0.00
N TYR A 70 9.13 -6.43 -0.79
CA TYR A 70 8.72 -5.04 -0.93
C TYR A 70 8.35 -4.74 -2.37
N VAL A 71 7.12 -4.24 -2.58
CA VAL A 71 6.60 -3.89 -3.91
C VAL A 71 6.02 -2.49 -3.84
N VAL A 72 6.25 -1.70 -4.88
CA VAL A 72 5.74 -0.33 -4.96
C VAL A 72 4.65 -0.26 -6.03
N LEU A 73 3.46 0.19 -5.64
CA LEU A 73 2.32 0.39 -6.55
C LEU A 73 1.81 1.84 -6.41
N PRO A 74 2.56 2.82 -6.93
CA PRO A 74 2.18 4.23 -6.75
C PRO A 74 0.88 4.60 -7.45
N GLN A 75 0.42 3.81 -8.40
CA GLN A 75 -0.85 4.04 -9.08
C GLN A 75 -2.05 3.94 -8.15
N LEU A 76 -1.88 3.35 -6.97
CA LEU A 76 -2.93 3.28 -5.95
C LEU A 76 -2.86 4.43 -4.95
N GLY A 77 -1.84 5.26 -5.02
CA GLY A 77 -1.60 6.29 -4.02
C GLY A 77 -2.43 7.55 -4.18
N GLY A 78 -2.49 8.32 -3.11
CA GLY A 78 -3.15 9.62 -3.09
C GLY A 78 -2.31 10.73 -3.71
N ARG A 79 -2.50 11.96 -3.22
CA ARG A 79 -1.82 13.16 -3.72
C ARG A 79 -2.04 13.36 -5.22
N ARG A 80 -3.30 13.27 -5.63
CA ARG A 80 -3.69 13.46 -7.03
C ARG A 80 -4.08 14.91 -7.26
N ARG A 81 -3.92 15.36 -8.51
CA ARG A 81 -4.32 16.70 -8.88
C ARG A 81 -5.83 16.76 -9.08
N PRO A 82 -6.49 17.83 -8.62
CA PRO A 82 -7.90 18.01 -8.90
C PRO A 82 -8.18 18.06 -10.41
N VAL A 83 -9.33 17.53 -10.80
CA VAL A 83 -9.75 17.49 -12.20
C VAL A 83 -10.87 18.52 -12.39
N ALA A 84 -10.69 19.42 -13.35
CA ALA A 84 -11.71 20.41 -13.68
C ALA A 84 -12.97 19.70 -14.17
N GLY A 85 -14.13 20.12 -13.66
CA GLY A 85 -15.40 19.51 -14.05
C GLY A 85 -15.64 18.14 -13.45
N SER A 86 -14.95 17.80 -12.37
CA SER A 86 -15.11 16.53 -11.69
C SER A 86 -16.56 16.28 -11.27
N PRO A 87 -17.09 15.05 -11.45
CA PRO A 87 -18.40 14.69 -10.93
C PRO A 87 -18.41 14.47 -9.42
N ASN A 88 -17.24 14.40 -8.79
CA ASN A 88 -17.11 14.11 -7.36
C ASN A 88 -17.25 15.38 -6.51
N THR A 89 -18.40 16.01 -6.58
CA THR A 89 -18.66 17.30 -5.95
C THR A 89 -19.13 17.19 -4.49
N ALA A 90 -19.38 15.96 -4.02
CA ALA A 90 -19.81 15.73 -2.64
C ALA A 90 -18.67 15.89 -1.63
N TRP A 91 -17.43 15.82 -2.08
CA TRP A 91 -16.27 15.91 -1.21
C TRP A 91 -15.87 17.35 -0.96
N ARG A 92 -15.80 17.73 0.31
CA ARG A 92 -15.39 19.10 0.69
C ARG A 92 -13.89 19.29 0.56
N VAL A 93 -13.13 18.21 0.80
CA VAL A 93 -11.68 18.27 0.69
C VAL A 93 -11.30 17.97 -0.74
N GLU A 94 -10.63 18.91 -1.37
CA GLU A 94 -10.27 18.83 -2.78
C GLU A 94 -9.42 17.58 -3.10
N GLN A 95 -8.52 17.21 -2.19
CA GLN A 95 -7.69 16.03 -2.37
C GLN A 95 -8.49 14.73 -2.34
N PHE A 96 -9.57 14.69 -1.57
CA PHE A 96 -10.44 13.51 -1.58
C PHE A 96 -11.22 13.39 -2.88
N ALA A 97 -11.70 14.52 -3.41
CA ALA A 97 -12.36 14.55 -4.71
C ALA A 97 -11.39 14.12 -5.81
N ALA A 98 -10.16 14.60 -5.77
CA ALA A 98 -9.13 14.24 -6.74
C ALA A 98 -8.81 12.75 -6.68
N TYR A 99 -8.77 12.17 -5.49
CA TYR A 99 -8.53 10.73 -5.35
C TYR A 99 -9.73 9.92 -5.87
N ALA A 100 -10.96 10.38 -5.61
CA ALA A 100 -12.15 9.73 -6.14
C ALA A 100 -12.13 9.72 -7.68
N ASP A 101 -11.70 10.82 -8.29
CA ASP A 101 -11.52 10.89 -9.74
C ASP A 101 -10.47 9.87 -10.21
N HIS A 102 -9.37 9.76 -9.49
CA HIS A 102 -8.31 8.81 -9.83
C HIS A 102 -8.81 7.38 -9.76
N MET A 103 -9.65 7.05 -8.78
CA MET A 103 -10.20 5.70 -8.63
C MET A 103 -11.03 5.26 -9.82
N ALA A 104 -11.50 6.19 -10.65
CA ALA A 104 -12.25 5.86 -11.84
C ALA A 104 -11.36 5.63 -13.08
N THR A 105 -10.04 5.73 -12.93
CA THR A 105 -9.12 5.58 -14.05
C THR A 105 -8.72 4.13 -14.27
N ALA A 106 -8.28 3.83 -15.50
CA ALA A 106 -7.72 2.52 -15.81
C ALA A 106 -6.43 2.25 -15.04
N GLU A 107 -5.63 3.29 -14.80
CA GLU A 107 -4.40 3.19 -14.01
C GLU A 107 -4.70 2.63 -12.62
N PHE A 108 -5.73 3.15 -11.97
CA PHE A 108 -6.11 2.68 -10.64
C PHE A 108 -6.61 1.23 -10.70
N SER A 109 -7.46 0.92 -11.67
CA SER A 109 -8.02 -0.42 -11.84
C SER A 109 -6.90 -1.46 -12.07
N GLU A 110 -5.93 -1.13 -12.89
CA GLU A 110 -4.78 -2.00 -13.13
C GLU A 110 -3.96 -2.19 -11.85
N GLY A 111 -3.81 -1.13 -11.05
CA GLY A 111 -3.13 -1.21 -9.77
C GLY A 111 -3.84 -2.13 -8.80
N VAL A 112 -5.18 -2.10 -8.77
CA VAL A 112 -5.96 -3.00 -7.92
C VAL A 112 -5.79 -4.44 -8.37
N ASP A 113 -5.81 -4.69 -9.67
CA ASP A 113 -5.60 -6.03 -10.21
C ASP A 113 -4.22 -6.56 -9.84
N GLU A 114 -3.20 -5.72 -9.93
CA GLU A 114 -1.85 -6.07 -9.51
C GLU A 114 -1.79 -6.39 -8.03
N LEU A 115 -2.40 -5.57 -7.20
CA LEU A 115 -2.45 -5.79 -5.76
C LEU A 115 -3.10 -7.14 -5.43
N LEU A 116 -4.22 -7.45 -6.05
CA LEU A 116 -4.92 -8.70 -5.82
C LEU A 116 -4.09 -9.90 -6.26
N GLY A 117 -3.33 -9.75 -7.34
CA GLY A 117 -2.40 -10.80 -7.79
C GLY A 117 -1.25 -11.03 -6.82
N LEU A 118 -0.87 -10.00 -6.04
CA LEU A 118 0.18 -10.12 -5.04
C LEU A 118 -0.34 -10.70 -3.72
N ALA A 119 -1.64 -10.83 -3.55
CA ALA A 119 -2.25 -11.31 -2.32
C ALA A 119 -2.30 -12.84 -2.22
N ASP A 120 -1.43 -13.52 -2.97
CA ASP A 120 -1.21 -14.97 -2.84
C ASP A 120 -0.42 -15.31 -1.57
N ARG A 121 0.13 -14.31 -0.92
CA ARG A 121 0.82 -14.41 0.37
C ARG A 121 0.23 -13.36 1.33
N PRO A 122 0.39 -13.56 2.65
CA PRO A 122 -0.02 -12.52 3.61
C PRO A 122 0.61 -11.18 3.28
N LEU A 123 -0.23 -10.22 2.98
CA LEU A 123 0.16 -8.94 2.41
C LEU A 123 -0.35 -7.79 3.26
N ALA A 124 0.49 -6.80 3.46
CA ALA A 124 0.08 -5.53 4.02
C ALA A 124 0.25 -4.42 3.00
N MET A 125 -0.73 -3.54 2.96
CA MET A 125 -0.71 -2.36 2.11
C MET A 125 -0.37 -1.16 2.97
N MET A 126 0.66 -0.42 2.59
CA MET A 126 1.13 0.73 3.35
C MET A 126 0.88 2.02 2.59
N CYS A 127 0.20 2.96 3.25
CA CYS A 127 0.17 4.34 2.84
C CYS A 127 1.08 5.15 3.77
N SER A 128 0.94 6.45 3.86
CA SER A 128 1.95 7.24 4.56
C SER A 128 1.96 7.05 6.07
N GLU A 129 0.84 6.77 6.70
CA GLU A 129 0.78 6.74 8.18
C GLU A 129 -0.13 5.69 8.73
#